data_b4b73b594c1f7daa1516ba67867507bc
#
_entry.id   b4b73b594c1f7daa1516ba67867507bc
#
_cell.length_a   1.000
_cell.length_b   1.000
_cell.length_c   1.000
_cell.angle_alpha   90.00
_cell.angle_beta   90.00
_cell.angle_gamma   90.00
#
_symmetry.space_group_name_H-M   'P 1'
#
loop_
_entity.id
_entity.type
_entity.pdbx_description
1 polymer ?
#
loop_
_entity_poly.entity_id
_entity_poly.type
_entity_poly.pdbx_seq_one_letter_code
_entity_poly.pdbx_strand_id
1 'polypeptide(L)'
;MNKIEEYKKEKDGLDVLNDIPRYASEGWQAITDGDKERLKWTGVFFRRQTPGHFMMRVRMPNGITTATQLRAIAEISGEFGKGFADITTRQQIQLRWFTINDVPQILKPPIILPSVRAIRFRTSRSSKRAPCEYARL
;
A
#
# COMPACT_ATOMS: atom_id res chain seq x y z
N MET A 1 -18.04 17.08 -11.62
CA MET A 1 -16.82 16.25 -11.72
C MET A 1 -16.71 15.44 -10.43
N ASN A 2 -16.20 14.21 -10.46
CA ASN A 2 -16.07 13.39 -9.25
C ASN A 2 -14.92 13.93 -8.41
N LYS A 3 -15.11 14.10 -7.07
CA LYS A 3 -14.07 14.56 -6.14
C LYS A 3 -12.74 13.80 -6.25
N ILE A 4 -12.79 12.49 -6.56
CA ILE A 4 -11.59 11.68 -6.76
C ILE A 4 -10.79 12.13 -7.98
N GLU A 5 -11.45 12.55 -9.05
CA GLU A 5 -10.79 13.06 -10.25
C GLU A 5 -10.14 14.45 -10.01
N GLU A 6 -10.73 15.25 -9.12
CA GLU A 6 -10.13 16.51 -8.66
C GLU A 6 -8.83 16.25 -7.90
N TYR A 7 -8.86 15.32 -6.93
CA TYR A 7 -7.67 14.94 -6.17
C TYR A 7 -6.54 14.38 -7.04
N LYS A 8 -6.88 13.68 -8.13
CA LYS A 8 -5.87 13.17 -9.09
C LYS A 8 -5.22 14.29 -9.91
N LYS A 9 -5.93 15.37 -10.17
CA LYS A 9 -5.39 16.53 -10.91
C LYS A 9 -4.47 17.37 -10.05
N GLU A 10 -4.75 17.49 -8.76
CA GLU A 10 -3.95 18.28 -7.83
C GLU A 10 -2.56 17.68 -7.59
N LYS A 11 -2.49 16.36 -7.40
CA LYS A 11 -1.27 15.67 -7.00
C LYS A 11 -1.31 14.21 -7.41
N ASP A 12 -0.16 13.66 -7.85
CA ASP A 12 -0.06 12.22 -8.12
C ASP A 12 -0.31 11.40 -6.84
N GLY A 13 -1.01 10.28 -6.99
CA GLY A 13 -1.35 9.43 -5.86
C GLY A 13 -0.15 8.85 -5.13
N LEU A 14 0.97 8.64 -5.84
CA LEU A 14 2.20 8.11 -5.24
C LEU A 14 3.03 9.17 -4.51
N ASP A 15 2.81 10.46 -4.78
CA ASP A 15 3.51 11.53 -4.09
C ASP A 15 3.20 11.58 -2.59
N VAL A 16 2.08 10.99 -2.16
CA VAL A 16 1.75 10.85 -0.74
C VAL A 16 2.79 10.05 0.04
N LEU A 17 3.59 9.20 -0.64
CA LEU A 17 4.70 8.48 0.00
C LEU A 17 5.72 9.42 0.64
N ASN A 18 5.92 10.61 0.07
CA ASN A 18 6.82 11.63 0.59
C ASN A 18 6.24 12.32 1.85
N ASP A 19 4.92 12.31 2.00
CA ASP A 19 4.22 12.92 3.13
C ASP A 19 4.05 11.94 4.31
N ILE A 20 4.19 10.64 4.10
CA ILE A 20 4.01 9.63 5.14
C ILE A 20 4.89 9.89 6.38
N PRO A 21 6.19 10.23 6.27
CA PRO A 21 7.00 10.55 7.45
C PRO A 21 6.47 11.74 8.25
N ARG A 22 5.92 12.75 7.57
CA ARG A 22 5.27 13.91 8.21
C ARG A 22 4.02 13.47 8.96
N TYR A 23 3.13 12.70 8.34
CA TYR A 23 1.93 12.18 9.00
C TYR A 23 2.24 11.23 10.15
N ALA A 24 3.36 10.52 10.08
CA ALA A 24 3.83 9.70 11.19
C ALA A 24 4.22 10.54 12.42
N SER A 25 4.72 11.76 12.24
CA SER A 25 5.07 12.67 13.33
C SER A 25 3.89 13.52 13.83
N GLU A 26 3.01 13.96 12.91
CA GLU A 26 1.88 14.85 13.22
C GLU A 26 0.62 14.08 13.67
N GLY A 27 0.56 12.79 13.39
CA GLY A 27 -0.58 11.93 13.69
C GLY A 27 -1.60 11.83 12.53
N TRP A 28 -2.49 10.86 12.65
CA TRP A 28 -3.46 10.55 11.60
C TRP A 28 -4.51 11.65 11.35
N GLN A 29 -4.74 12.53 12.32
CA GLN A 29 -5.68 13.66 12.19
C GLN A 29 -5.19 14.71 11.18
N ALA A 30 -3.87 14.81 10.98
CA ALA A 30 -3.27 15.72 10.00
C ALA A 30 -3.48 15.29 8.55
N ILE A 31 -3.91 14.04 8.30
CA ILE A 31 -4.12 13.51 6.97
C ILE A 31 -5.38 14.12 6.35
N THR A 32 -5.23 14.85 5.26
CA THR A 32 -6.35 15.43 4.52
C THR A 32 -7.22 14.36 3.87
N ASP A 33 -8.46 14.68 3.54
CA ASP A 33 -9.34 13.71 2.87
C ASP A 33 -8.81 13.33 1.48
N GLY A 34 -8.17 14.25 0.77
CA GLY A 34 -7.48 13.98 -0.49
C GLY A 34 -6.35 12.97 -0.31
N ASP A 35 -5.55 13.12 0.75
CA ASP A 35 -4.43 12.21 1.00
C ASP A 35 -4.89 10.85 1.55
N LYS A 36 -6.02 10.79 2.27
CA LYS A 36 -6.65 9.50 2.59
C LYS A 36 -7.03 8.70 1.34
N GLU A 37 -7.49 9.39 0.29
CA GLU A 37 -7.76 8.74 -1.00
C GLU A 37 -6.45 8.36 -1.73
N ARG A 38 -5.41 9.21 -1.69
CA ARG A 38 -4.11 8.93 -2.30
C ARG A 38 -3.38 7.77 -1.61
N LEU A 39 -3.46 7.66 -0.29
CA LEU A 39 -2.89 6.52 0.46
C LEU A 39 -3.38 5.16 -0.04
N LYS A 40 -4.60 5.07 -0.56
CA LYS A 40 -5.12 3.82 -1.14
C LYS A 40 -4.28 3.33 -2.32
N TRP A 41 -3.60 4.21 -3.04
CA TRP A 41 -2.73 3.85 -4.16
C TRP A 41 -1.43 3.21 -3.70
N THR A 42 -1.00 3.50 -2.48
CA THR A 42 0.13 2.83 -1.83
C THR A 42 -0.27 1.53 -1.13
N GLY A 43 -1.56 1.19 -1.15
CA GLY A 43 -2.10 0.03 -0.46
C GLY A 43 -2.49 0.29 0.98
N VAL A 44 -2.40 1.53 1.47
CA VAL A 44 -2.77 1.93 2.84
C VAL A 44 -4.17 2.52 2.83
N PHE A 45 -5.06 1.97 3.67
CA PHE A 45 -6.47 2.35 3.72
C PHE A 45 -6.84 2.85 5.11
N PHE A 46 -7.31 4.09 5.18
CA PHE A 46 -7.93 4.61 6.40
C PHE A 46 -9.25 3.89 6.68
N ARG A 47 -9.50 3.54 7.94
CA ARG A 47 -10.73 2.88 8.36
C ARG A 47 -11.55 3.78 9.26
N ARG A 48 -12.75 4.12 8.80
CA ARG A 48 -13.69 4.94 9.59
C ARG A 48 -14.19 4.23 10.85
N GLN A 49 -14.31 2.90 10.81
CA GLN A 49 -14.78 2.08 11.94
C GLN A 49 -13.76 1.96 13.07
N THR A 50 -12.48 2.20 12.78
CA THR A 50 -11.40 2.12 13.76
C THR A 50 -10.49 3.35 13.59
N PRO A 51 -10.91 4.53 14.09
CA PRO A 51 -10.13 5.76 13.96
C PRO A 51 -8.71 5.59 14.51
N GLY A 52 -7.73 6.13 13.81
CA GLY A 52 -6.31 5.99 14.16
C GLY A 52 -5.65 4.69 13.67
N HIS A 53 -6.44 3.69 13.27
CA HIS A 53 -5.90 2.44 12.74
C HIS A 53 -6.14 2.34 11.24
N PHE A 54 -5.17 1.75 10.57
CA PHE A 54 -5.15 1.56 9.12
C PHE A 54 -5.21 0.09 8.75
N MET A 55 -5.54 -0.16 7.50
CA MET A 55 -5.46 -1.45 6.85
C MET A 55 -4.50 -1.35 5.68
N MET A 56 -3.62 -2.32 5.52
CA MET A 56 -2.77 -2.44 4.34
C MET A 56 -3.18 -3.64 3.50
N ARG A 57 -3.28 -3.44 2.20
CA ARG A 57 -3.50 -4.52 1.25
C ARG A 57 -2.19 -4.88 0.57
N VAL A 58 -1.71 -6.07 0.86
CA VAL A 58 -0.53 -6.64 0.21
C VAL A 58 -1.00 -7.39 -1.04
N ARG A 59 -0.53 -6.92 -2.20
CA ARG A 59 -0.89 -7.52 -3.47
C ARG A 59 -0.06 -8.78 -3.71
N MET A 60 -0.74 -9.89 -3.97
CA MET A 60 -0.14 -11.17 -4.31
C MET A 60 -0.38 -11.44 -5.80
N PRO A 61 0.65 -11.31 -6.68
CA PRO A 61 0.48 -11.60 -8.11
C PRO A 61 0.00 -13.03 -8.32
N ASN A 62 -1.11 -13.19 -9.02
CA ASN A 62 -1.77 -14.49 -9.28
C ASN A 62 -2.09 -15.33 -8.03
N GLY A 63 -2.11 -14.72 -6.85
CA GLY A 63 -2.29 -15.44 -5.58
C GLY A 63 -1.08 -16.30 -5.17
N ILE A 64 0.04 -16.18 -5.87
CA ILE A 64 1.25 -16.96 -5.59
C ILE A 64 2.17 -16.16 -4.69
N THR A 65 2.68 -16.81 -3.65
CA THR A 65 3.64 -16.23 -2.72
C THR A 65 4.66 -17.25 -2.28
N THR A 66 5.84 -16.78 -1.90
CA THR A 66 6.90 -17.62 -1.35
C THR A 66 6.80 -17.73 0.18
N ALA A 67 7.38 -18.77 0.74
CA ALA A 67 7.46 -18.92 2.20
C ALA A 67 8.17 -17.74 2.88
N THR A 68 9.18 -17.15 2.22
CA THR A 68 9.89 -15.96 2.71
C THR A 68 8.97 -14.74 2.76
N GLN A 69 8.14 -14.53 1.73
CA GLN A 69 7.17 -13.43 1.71
C GLN A 69 6.10 -13.60 2.78
N LEU A 70 5.57 -14.83 2.96
CA LEU A 70 4.59 -15.11 4.01
C LEU A 70 5.18 -14.91 5.41
N ARG A 71 6.43 -15.31 5.64
CA ARG A 71 7.12 -15.08 6.92
C ARG A 71 7.25 -13.58 7.20
N ALA A 72 7.70 -12.78 6.23
CA ALA A 72 7.80 -11.34 6.38
C ALA A 72 6.43 -10.70 6.69
N ILE A 73 5.37 -11.13 6.04
CA ILE A 73 4.00 -10.66 6.32
C ILE A 73 3.56 -11.05 7.75
N ALA A 74 3.89 -12.26 8.19
CA ALA A 74 3.58 -12.70 9.54
C ALA A 74 4.35 -11.90 10.62
N GLU A 75 5.62 -11.62 10.39
CA GLU A 75 6.45 -10.76 11.26
C GLU A 75 5.87 -9.36 11.37
N ILE A 76 5.51 -8.72 10.24
CA ILE A 76 4.86 -7.41 10.23
C ILE A 76 3.54 -7.44 10.98
N SER A 77 2.72 -8.47 10.76
CA SER A 77 1.45 -8.61 11.45
C SER A 77 1.63 -8.79 12.95
N GLY A 78 2.66 -9.51 13.37
CA GLY A 78 3.01 -9.71 14.78
C GLY A 78 3.54 -8.43 15.45
N GLU A 79 4.36 -7.69 14.74
CA GLU A 79 5.04 -6.50 15.29
C GLU A 79 4.13 -5.26 15.30
N PHE A 80 3.46 -4.96 14.19
CA PHE A 80 2.68 -3.73 13.99
C PHE A 80 1.16 -3.93 14.04
N GLY A 81 0.68 -5.15 13.93
CA GLY A 81 -0.74 -5.51 13.97
C GLY A 81 -1.12 -6.28 15.22
N LYS A 82 -2.08 -7.17 15.09
CA LYS A 82 -2.55 -8.06 16.17
C LYS A 82 -2.18 -9.54 15.93
N GLY A 83 -1.15 -9.81 15.15
CA GLY A 83 -0.68 -11.16 14.88
C GLY A 83 -1.54 -11.98 13.91
N PHE A 84 -2.48 -11.36 13.19
CA PHE A 84 -3.28 -12.02 12.18
C PHE A 84 -3.41 -11.21 10.89
N ALA A 85 -3.66 -11.90 9.79
CA ALA A 85 -3.90 -11.32 8.49
C ALA A 85 -5.11 -11.98 7.83
N ASP A 86 -5.86 -11.22 7.03
CA ASP A 86 -7.02 -11.74 6.30
C ASP A 86 -6.61 -12.08 4.86
N ILE A 87 -7.02 -13.24 4.37
CA ILE A 87 -6.96 -13.58 2.95
C ILE A 87 -8.27 -13.17 2.30
N THR A 88 -8.20 -12.40 1.22
CA THR A 88 -9.38 -11.94 0.51
C THR A 88 -9.80 -12.92 -0.58
N THR A 89 -11.07 -12.85 -1.01
CA THR A 89 -11.59 -13.61 -2.16
C THR A 89 -10.84 -13.33 -3.48
N ARG A 90 -10.09 -12.21 -3.54
CA ARG A 90 -9.24 -11.85 -4.68
C ARG A 90 -7.80 -12.30 -4.50
N GLN A 91 -7.53 -13.25 -3.60
CA GLN A 91 -6.19 -13.79 -3.35
C GLN A 91 -5.18 -12.73 -2.92
N GLN A 92 -5.62 -11.71 -2.18
CA GLN A 92 -4.76 -10.69 -1.60
C GLN A 92 -4.72 -10.85 -0.09
N ILE A 93 -3.66 -10.36 0.55
CA ILE A 93 -3.55 -10.36 2.02
C ILE A 93 -3.85 -8.96 2.55
N GLN A 94 -4.62 -8.88 3.62
CA GLN A 94 -4.90 -7.65 4.34
C GLN A 94 -4.30 -7.71 5.74
N LEU A 95 -3.45 -6.74 6.04
CA LEU A 95 -2.95 -6.46 7.38
C LEU A 95 -3.81 -5.37 8.01
N ARG A 96 -4.07 -5.48 9.31
CA ARG A 96 -4.91 -4.53 10.04
C ARG A 96 -4.26 -4.09 11.35
N TRP A 97 -4.82 -3.04 11.93
CA TRP A 97 -4.53 -2.55 13.28
C TRP A 97 -3.21 -1.79 13.44
N PHE A 98 -2.46 -1.54 12.41
CA PHE A 98 -1.29 -0.68 12.47
C PHE A 98 -1.70 0.82 12.42
N THR A 99 -0.82 1.67 12.91
CA THR A 99 -1.00 3.13 12.94
C THR A 99 -0.24 3.79 11.78
N ILE A 100 -0.48 5.08 11.56
CA ILE A 100 0.28 5.83 10.54
C ILE A 100 1.78 5.90 10.88
N ASN A 101 2.13 5.84 12.15
CA ASN A 101 3.51 5.87 12.63
C ASN A 101 4.30 4.63 12.22
N ASP A 102 3.62 3.50 12.05
CA ASP A 102 4.22 2.22 11.68
C ASP A 102 4.48 2.13 10.16
N VAL A 103 3.69 2.86 9.37
CA VAL A 103 3.73 2.80 7.91
C VAL A 103 5.11 3.05 7.31
N PRO A 104 5.92 4.04 7.77
CA PRO A 104 7.28 4.23 7.26
C PRO A 104 8.18 3.01 7.45
N GLN A 105 8.02 2.28 8.54
CA GLN A 105 8.81 1.08 8.84
C GLN A 105 8.33 -0.09 7.99
N ILE A 106 7.03 -0.30 7.90
CA ILE A 106 6.42 -1.36 7.10
C ILE A 106 6.78 -1.22 5.61
N LEU A 107 6.86 0.01 5.09
CA LEU A 107 7.21 0.29 3.70
C LEU A 107 8.71 0.26 3.39
N LYS A 108 9.59 0.13 4.41
CA LYS A 108 11.03 0.02 4.17
C LYS A 108 11.40 -1.30 3.47
N PRO A 109 12.37 -1.26 2.53
CA PRO A 109 13.00 -2.49 2.04
C PRO A 109 13.81 -3.19 3.13
N PRO A 110 13.81 -4.54 3.21
CA PRO A 110 13.35 -5.53 2.22
C PRO A 110 11.98 -6.15 2.50
N ILE A 111 11.21 -5.64 3.46
CA ILE A 111 10.13 -6.37 4.10
C ILE A 111 8.91 -6.61 3.16
N ILE A 112 8.42 -5.62 2.40
CA ILE A 112 7.23 -5.80 1.53
C ILE A 112 7.55 -5.64 0.04
N LEU A 113 8.77 -5.64 -0.36
CA LEU A 113 9.25 -5.03 -1.58
C LEU A 113 8.96 -5.66 -2.94
N PRO A 114 8.71 -6.95 -3.15
CA PRO A 114 8.34 -7.38 -4.49
C PRO A 114 6.93 -6.97 -4.89
N SER A 115 5.99 -6.96 -3.93
CA SER A 115 4.58 -6.70 -4.23
C SER A 115 4.19 -5.22 -4.26
N VAL A 116 4.81 -4.38 -3.45
CA VAL A 116 4.55 -2.92 -3.48
C VAL A 116 5.32 -2.23 -4.60
N ARG A 117 6.51 -2.71 -4.97
CA ARG A 117 7.25 -2.23 -6.15
C ARG A 117 6.56 -2.56 -7.47
N ALA A 118 5.76 -3.60 -7.55
CA ALA A 118 4.96 -3.87 -8.75
C ALA A 118 3.95 -2.73 -9.05
N ILE A 119 3.60 -1.91 -8.05
CA ILE A 119 2.79 -0.71 -8.25
C ILE A 119 3.62 0.43 -8.88
N ARG A 120 4.93 0.47 -8.66
CA ARG A 120 5.81 1.54 -9.17
C ARG A 120 6.08 1.50 -10.67
N PHE A 121 5.83 0.37 -11.34
CA PHE A 121 6.24 0.21 -12.74
C PHE A 121 5.20 0.63 -13.78
N ARG A 122 4.05 1.20 -13.40
CA ARG A 122 3.01 1.52 -14.37
C ARG A 122 2.61 2.99 -14.50
N THR A 123 3.36 3.91 -13.93
CA THR A 123 3.07 5.35 -14.06
C THR A 123 4.12 6.17 -14.80
N SER A 124 5.15 5.56 -15.41
CA SER A 124 5.86 6.30 -16.45
C SER A 124 5.00 6.25 -17.72
N ARG A 125 4.20 7.28 -17.95
CA ARG A 125 3.69 7.63 -19.26
C ARG A 125 4.87 7.98 -20.15
N SER A 126 5.56 7.00 -20.65
CA SER A 126 6.27 7.10 -21.91
C SER A 126 5.42 6.39 -22.95
N SER A 127 4.84 7.18 -23.85
CA SER A 127 4.17 6.70 -25.03
C SER A 127 5.20 6.04 -25.95
N LYS A 128 5.45 4.75 -25.75
CA LYS A 128 5.95 3.85 -26.80
C LYS A 128 5.57 2.44 -26.36
N ARG A 129 4.65 1.86 -27.13
CA ARG A 129 4.28 0.46 -27.03
C ARG A 129 5.52 -0.38 -27.23
N ALA A 130 5.98 -1.06 -26.18
CA ALA A 130 6.85 -2.21 -26.33
C ALA A 130 5.98 -3.48 -26.30
N PRO A 131 6.22 -4.46 -27.19
CA PRO A 131 5.43 -5.68 -27.23
C PRO A 131 5.67 -6.50 -25.97
N CYS A 132 4.58 -7.13 -25.46
CA CYS A 132 4.67 -8.15 -24.42
C CYS A 132 5.44 -9.35 -24.99
N GLU A 133 6.71 -9.47 -24.66
CA GLU A 133 7.39 -10.76 -24.73
C GLU A 133 7.00 -11.60 -23.53
N TYR A 134 6.09 -12.53 -23.76
CA TYR A 134 5.94 -13.69 -22.91
C TYR A 134 7.20 -14.54 -23.09
N ALA A 135 8.18 -14.42 -22.19
CA ALA A 135 9.24 -15.41 -22.10
C ALA A 135 8.62 -16.75 -21.66
N ARG A 136 8.72 -17.72 -22.55
CA ARG A 136 8.44 -19.13 -22.30
C ARG A 136 9.41 -19.63 -21.22
N LEU A 137 8.89 -20.24 -20.21
CA LEU A 137 9.19 -21.55 -19.62
C LEU A 137 8.36 -21.68 -18.35
#